data_09dfba59508d01f95b09fe3bf019f679
#
_entry.id   09dfba59508d01f95b09fe3bf019f679
#
_cell.length_a   1.000
_cell.length_b   1.000
_cell.length_c   1.000
_cell.angle_alpha   90.00
_cell.angle_beta   90.00
_cell.angle_gamma   90.00
#
_symmetry.space_group_name_H-M   'P 1'
#
loop_
_entity.id
_entity.type
_entity.pdbx_description
1 polymer ?
#
loop_
_entity_poly.entity_id
_entity_poly.type
_entity_poly.pdbx_seq_one_letter_code
_entity_poly.pdbx_strand_id
1 'polypeptide(L)'
;AVAGVDFLASVRPTSYSADLFAVIVKPITLTMALACLVAVNFRTPSDAAEISAGMASYSVLKEKPTESLGITVLKDIVNAAVLCVGIGIMTFGIVLLYYWRCMKCLMGLLCMSVCSSLSFTFGYMLVVGIDRFKVVVDWPTFVFLLYNFAIGGACSIFFGRMVTPWVTQGYLVTISIIMAWLLSFFSNTLTWILLLALSLYDLCAVLTPCGPLALLIRV
;
A
#
# COMPACT_ATOMS: atom_id res chain seq x y z
N ALA A 1 -35.03 -34.95 -3.45
CA ALA A 1 -33.61 -34.72 -3.09
C ALA A 1 -32.66 -34.75 -4.32
N VAL A 2 -33.13 -35.09 -5.51
CA VAL A 2 -32.31 -35.20 -6.72
C VAL A 2 -32.28 -33.89 -7.55
N ALA A 3 -33.31 -33.07 -7.47
CA ALA A 3 -33.43 -31.84 -8.25
C ALA A 3 -32.48 -30.68 -7.80
N GLY A 4 -31.88 -30.76 -6.63
CA GLY A 4 -30.95 -29.72 -6.13
C GLY A 4 -29.49 -29.88 -6.62
N VAL A 5 -29.13 -31.06 -7.04
CA VAL A 5 -27.75 -31.36 -7.50
C VAL A 5 -27.55 -30.94 -8.95
N ASP A 6 -28.60 -31.00 -9.78
CA ASP A 6 -28.56 -30.63 -11.18
C ASP A 6 -28.51 -29.10 -11.41
N PHE A 7 -29.01 -28.30 -10.45
CA PHE A 7 -28.95 -26.84 -10.54
C PHE A 7 -27.52 -26.31 -10.33
N LEU A 8 -26.74 -26.96 -9.46
CA LEU A 8 -25.32 -26.58 -9.23
C LEU A 8 -24.40 -27.02 -10.37
N ALA A 9 -24.77 -28.06 -11.10
CA ALA A 9 -24.04 -28.54 -12.27
C ALA A 9 -24.29 -27.70 -13.54
N SER A 10 -25.39 -26.96 -13.60
CA SER A 10 -25.74 -26.11 -14.75
C SER A 10 -25.12 -24.72 -14.73
N VAL A 11 -24.60 -24.26 -13.59
CA VAL A 11 -23.80 -23.03 -13.53
C VAL A 11 -22.43 -23.33 -14.15
N ARG A 12 -22.27 -22.97 -15.42
CA ARG A 12 -21.01 -23.14 -16.16
C ARG A 12 -19.89 -22.49 -15.36
N PRO A 13 -18.89 -23.22 -14.88
CA PRO A 13 -17.78 -22.68 -14.09
C PRO A 13 -17.02 -21.57 -14.83
N THR A 14 -17.09 -21.54 -16.15
CA THR A 14 -16.48 -20.56 -17.03
C THR A 14 -17.15 -19.18 -16.98
N SER A 15 -18.48 -19.09 -16.82
CA SER A 15 -19.17 -17.79 -16.71
C SER A 15 -18.94 -17.16 -15.34
N TYR A 16 -18.97 -17.95 -14.28
CA TYR A 16 -18.68 -17.47 -12.93
C TYR A 16 -17.24 -16.94 -12.78
N SER A 17 -16.27 -17.64 -13.34
CA SER A 17 -14.88 -17.19 -13.34
C SER A 17 -14.66 -15.94 -14.19
N ALA A 18 -15.36 -15.79 -15.32
CA ALA A 18 -15.28 -14.61 -16.18
C ALA A 18 -15.88 -13.36 -15.49
N ASP A 19 -17.04 -13.52 -14.85
CA ASP A 19 -17.68 -12.44 -14.11
C ASP A 19 -16.85 -12.01 -12.90
N LEU A 20 -16.29 -12.95 -12.15
CA LEU A 20 -15.40 -12.69 -11.02
C LEU A 20 -14.12 -11.98 -11.50
N PHE A 21 -13.55 -12.42 -12.62
CA PHE A 21 -12.39 -11.81 -13.23
C PHE A 21 -12.68 -10.35 -13.65
N ALA A 22 -13.82 -10.09 -14.28
CA ALA A 22 -14.24 -8.76 -14.69
C ALA A 22 -14.43 -7.81 -13.49
N VAL A 23 -14.98 -8.31 -12.38
CA VAL A 23 -15.17 -7.53 -11.14
C VAL A 23 -13.82 -7.12 -10.52
N ILE A 24 -12.81 -7.98 -10.61
CA ILE A 24 -11.47 -7.71 -10.06
C ILE A 24 -10.65 -6.81 -11.02
N VAL A 25 -10.70 -7.08 -12.31
CA VAL A 25 -9.87 -6.37 -13.30
C VAL A 25 -10.31 -4.91 -13.50
N LYS A 26 -11.60 -4.62 -13.45
CA LYS A 26 -12.11 -3.24 -13.61
C LYS A 26 -11.48 -2.24 -12.63
N PRO A 27 -11.51 -2.45 -11.29
CA PRO A 27 -10.89 -1.51 -10.36
C PRO A 27 -9.37 -1.45 -10.52
N ILE A 28 -8.71 -2.57 -10.85
CA ILE A 28 -7.25 -2.61 -11.03
C ILE A 28 -6.85 -1.78 -12.26
N THR A 29 -7.52 -1.95 -13.40
CA THR A 29 -7.21 -1.16 -14.60
C THR A 29 -7.50 0.32 -14.41
N LEU A 30 -8.56 0.66 -13.68
CA LEU A 30 -8.87 2.03 -13.32
C LEU A 30 -7.78 2.64 -12.44
N THR A 31 -7.34 1.93 -11.39
CA THR A 31 -6.27 2.41 -10.52
C THR A 31 -4.95 2.58 -11.26
N MET A 32 -4.59 1.66 -12.16
CA MET A 32 -3.39 1.76 -12.98
C MET A 32 -3.43 2.96 -13.92
N ALA A 33 -4.54 3.18 -14.60
CA ALA A 33 -4.71 4.33 -15.49
C ALA A 33 -4.62 5.66 -14.72
N LEU A 34 -5.31 5.76 -13.57
CA LEU A 34 -5.27 6.95 -12.73
C LEU A 34 -3.87 7.17 -12.11
N ALA A 35 -3.20 6.11 -11.65
CA ALA A 35 -1.84 6.20 -11.14
C ALA A 35 -0.85 6.71 -12.21
N CYS A 36 -0.99 6.25 -13.45
CA CYS A 36 -0.19 6.73 -14.57
C CYS A 36 -0.45 8.22 -14.85
N LEU A 37 -1.72 8.65 -14.88
CA LEU A 37 -2.08 10.04 -15.05
C LEU A 37 -1.51 10.94 -13.93
N VAL A 38 -1.60 10.49 -12.69
CA VAL A 38 -1.04 11.22 -11.54
C VAL A 38 0.49 11.28 -11.65
N ALA A 39 1.15 10.18 -11.94
CA ALA A 39 2.60 10.12 -12.06
C ALA A 39 3.14 11.06 -13.16
N VAL A 40 2.42 11.17 -14.30
CA VAL A 40 2.82 12.06 -15.40
C VAL A 40 2.58 13.53 -15.06
N ASN A 41 1.46 13.86 -14.43
CA ASN A 41 1.07 15.26 -14.17
C ASN A 41 1.73 15.85 -12.92
N PHE A 42 2.02 15.03 -11.90
CA PHE A 42 2.58 15.47 -10.61
C PHE A 42 4.08 15.21 -10.45
N ARG A 43 4.77 14.77 -11.50
CA ARG A 43 6.21 14.57 -11.48
C ARG A 43 6.93 15.84 -11.94
N THR A 44 7.27 16.72 -11.01
CA THR A 44 8.14 17.87 -11.28
C THR A 44 9.59 17.52 -10.93
N PRO A 45 10.60 17.95 -11.72
CA PRO A 45 12.00 17.60 -11.45
C PRO A 45 12.51 18.08 -10.08
N SER A 46 12.03 19.24 -9.61
CA SER A 46 12.35 19.80 -8.29
C SER A 46 11.81 18.93 -7.16
N ASP A 47 10.53 18.54 -7.26
CA ASP A 47 9.86 17.77 -6.23
C ASP A 47 10.38 16.34 -6.20
N ALA A 48 10.74 15.80 -7.39
CA ALA A 48 11.39 14.51 -7.50
C ALA A 48 12.71 14.46 -6.73
N ALA A 49 13.49 15.53 -6.72
CA ALA A 49 14.74 15.58 -5.96
C ALA A 49 14.51 15.60 -4.45
N GLU A 50 13.54 16.39 -3.95
CA GLU A 50 13.20 16.44 -2.53
C GLU A 50 12.58 15.14 -2.03
N ILE A 51 11.62 14.59 -2.78
CA ILE A 51 10.95 13.34 -2.44
C ILE A 51 11.94 12.17 -2.49
N SER A 52 12.80 12.11 -3.52
CA SER A 52 13.83 11.08 -3.61
C SER A 52 14.86 11.19 -2.47
N ALA A 53 15.22 12.41 -2.05
CA ALA A 53 16.06 12.61 -0.87
C ALA A 53 15.35 12.19 0.43
N GLY A 54 14.06 12.45 0.57
CA GLY A 54 13.23 11.97 1.66
C GLY A 54 13.12 10.44 1.67
N MET A 55 12.88 9.84 0.52
CA MET A 55 12.85 8.38 0.34
C MET A 55 14.23 7.73 0.55
N ALA A 56 15.31 8.39 0.15
CA ALA A 56 16.68 7.95 0.42
C ALA A 56 17.01 7.90 1.92
N SER A 57 16.24 8.59 2.77
CA SER A 57 16.40 8.47 4.23
C SER A 57 15.94 7.10 4.76
N TYR A 58 15.08 6.40 4.05
CA TYR A 58 14.67 5.01 4.35
C TYR A 58 15.67 3.98 3.80
N SER A 59 16.60 4.38 2.92
CA SER A 59 17.68 3.51 2.47
C SER A 59 18.85 3.58 3.45
N VAL A 60 19.33 2.43 3.91
CA VAL A 60 20.47 2.32 4.82
C VAL A 60 21.77 2.66 4.10
N LEU A 61 21.87 2.30 2.83
CA LEU A 61 23.03 2.56 1.98
C LEU A 61 22.66 3.59 0.91
N LYS A 62 23.25 4.78 0.99
CA LYS A 62 23.01 5.85 0.01
C LYS A 62 23.78 5.57 -1.29
N GLU A 63 23.10 5.74 -2.40
CA GLU A 63 23.70 5.68 -3.73
C GLU A 63 24.58 6.92 -3.98
N LYS A 64 25.73 6.70 -4.59
CA LYS A 64 26.60 7.78 -5.10
C LYS A 64 26.61 7.71 -6.62
N PRO A 65 26.47 8.85 -7.32
CA PRO A 65 26.39 8.88 -8.78
C PRO A 65 27.64 8.40 -9.53
N THR A 66 28.74 8.17 -8.83
CA THR A 66 30.04 7.75 -9.38
C THR A 66 30.35 6.25 -9.20
N GLU A 67 29.42 5.46 -8.67
CA GLU A 67 29.67 4.05 -8.39
C GLU A 67 29.41 3.15 -9.61
N SER A 68 30.09 1.99 -9.66
CA SER A 68 29.84 0.99 -10.68
C SER A 68 28.46 0.36 -10.53
N LEU A 69 27.84 -0.01 -11.65
CA LEU A 69 26.49 -0.60 -11.69
C LEU A 69 26.35 -1.79 -10.71
N GLY A 70 27.38 -2.62 -10.57
CA GLY A 70 27.37 -3.77 -9.66
C GLY A 70 27.28 -3.39 -8.17
N ILE A 71 27.93 -2.30 -7.77
CA ILE A 71 27.89 -1.81 -6.39
C ILE A 71 26.51 -1.20 -6.09
N THR A 72 25.92 -0.49 -7.03
CA THR A 72 24.57 0.08 -6.90
C THR A 72 23.53 -1.04 -6.72
N VAL A 73 23.56 -2.06 -7.57
CA VAL A 73 22.66 -3.22 -7.44
C VAL A 73 22.83 -3.94 -6.11
N LEU A 74 24.06 -4.11 -5.63
CA LEU A 74 24.30 -4.72 -4.32
C LEU A 74 23.72 -3.90 -3.17
N LYS A 75 23.86 -2.57 -3.22
CA LYS A 75 23.26 -1.66 -2.23
C LYS A 75 21.74 -1.71 -2.26
N ASP A 76 21.14 -1.77 -3.44
CA ASP A 76 19.69 -1.89 -3.62
C ASP A 76 19.17 -3.22 -3.04
N ILE A 77 19.89 -4.32 -3.24
CA ILE A 77 19.54 -5.62 -2.64
C ILE A 77 19.59 -5.53 -1.10
N VAL A 78 20.62 -4.91 -0.53
CA VAL A 78 20.72 -4.74 0.93
C VAL A 78 19.59 -3.85 1.45
N ASN A 79 19.29 -2.74 0.79
CA ASN A 79 18.21 -1.84 1.16
C ASN A 79 16.84 -2.54 1.10
N ALA A 80 16.58 -3.30 0.03
CA ALA A 80 15.35 -4.10 -0.10
C ALA A 80 15.25 -5.18 0.99
N ALA A 81 16.37 -5.86 1.31
CA ALA A 81 16.39 -6.86 2.38
C ALA A 81 16.08 -6.24 3.75
N VAL A 82 16.66 -5.07 4.06
CA VAL A 82 16.38 -4.35 5.32
C VAL A 82 14.91 -3.94 5.41
N LEU A 83 14.32 -3.45 4.32
CA LEU A 83 12.89 -3.12 4.28
C LEU A 83 12.02 -4.37 4.50
N CYS A 84 12.33 -5.49 3.85
CA CYS A 84 11.61 -6.76 4.04
C CYS A 84 11.73 -7.28 5.47
N VAL A 85 12.92 -7.20 6.08
CA VAL A 85 13.12 -7.58 7.50
C VAL A 85 12.31 -6.66 8.42
N GLY A 86 12.28 -5.35 8.15
CA GLY A 86 11.47 -4.40 8.90
C GLY A 86 9.97 -4.74 8.85
N ILE A 87 9.44 -5.04 7.66
CA ILE A 87 8.06 -5.50 7.47
C ILE A 87 7.82 -6.82 8.24
N GLY A 88 8.76 -7.76 8.18
CA GLY A 88 8.70 -9.03 8.92
C GLY A 88 8.63 -8.83 10.42
N ILE A 89 9.44 -7.95 10.98
CA ILE A 89 9.42 -7.62 12.42
C ILE A 89 8.08 -7.01 12.83
N MET A 90 7.56 -6.08 12.02
CA MET A 90 6.24 -5.46 12.28
C MET A 90 5.11 -6.50 12.21
N THR A 91 5.14 -7.39 11.21
CA THR A 91 4.14 -8.46 11.07
C THR A 91 4.21 -9.43 12.26
N PHE A 92 5.42 -9.79 12.69
CA PHE A 92 5.61 -10.64 13.87
C PHE A 92 5.11 -9.95 15.15
N GLY A 93 5.34 -8.65 15.31
CA GLY A 93 4.81 -7.85 16.42
C GLY A 93 3.28 -7.88 16.49
N ILE A 94 2.60 -7.76 15.33
CA ILE A 94 1.15 -7.85 15.23
C ILE A 94 0.65 -9.24 15.67
N VAL A 95 1.31 -10.31 15.22
CA VAL A 95 0.97 -11.70 15.62
C VAL A 95 1.18 -11.91 17.10
N LEU A 96 2.24 -11.35 17.69
CA LEU A 96 2.51 -11.43 19.12
C LEU A 96 1.43 -10.74 19.97
N LEU A 97 1.01 -9.54 19.55
CA LEU A 97 -0.12 -8.83 20.19
C LEU A 97 -1.43 -9.63 20.10
N TYR A 98 -1.65 -10.30 18.97
CA TYR A 98 -2.80 -11.19 18.79
C TYR A 98 -2.74 -12.39 19.72
N TYR A 99 -1.58 -13.02 19.84
CA TYR A 99 -1.33 -14.15 20.76
C TYR A 99 -1.61 -13.78 22.23
N TRP A 100 -1.20 -12.57 22.64
CA TRP A 100 -1.49 -12.06 23.99
C TRP A 100 -2.95 -11.64 24.21
N ARG A 101 -3.82 -11.90 23.24
CA ARG A 101 -5.25 -11.53 23.27
C ARG A 101 -5.53 -10.05 23.56
N CYS A 102 -4.59 -9.16 23.29
CA CYS A 102 -4.76 -7.73 23.48
C CYS A 102 -5.48 -7.07 22.27
N MET A 103 -6.71 -7.53 21.99
CA MET A 103 -7.49 -7.11 20.82
C MET A 103 -7.71 -5.59 20.74
N LYS A 104 -7.90 -4.93 21.90
CA LYS A 104 -8.09 -3.47 21.94
C LYS A 104 -6.81 -2.72 21.54
N CYS A 105 -5.66 -3.19 22.01
CA CYS A 105 -4.35 -2.62 21.67
C CYS A 105 -4.03 -2.84 20.20
N LEU A 106 -4.29 -4.03 19.68
CA LEU A 106 -4.11 -4.39 18.28
C LEU A 106 -4.96 -3.50 17.37
N MET A 107 -6.26 -3.34 17.67
CA MET A 107 -7.15 -2.49 16.90
C MET A 107 -6.71 -1.02 16.95
N GLY A 108 -6.30 -0.53 18.12
CA GLY A 108 -5.77 0.82 18.29
C GLY A 108 -4.50 1.05 17.47
N LEU A 109 -3.56 0.10 17.51
CA LEU A 109 -2.31 0.18 16.75
C LEU A 109 -2.55 0.16 15.24
N LEU A 110 -3.45 -0.71 14.76
CA LEU A 110 -3.81 -0.75 13.35
C LEU A 110 -4.52 0.55 12.91
N CYS A 111 -5.44 1.06 13.72
CA CYS A 111 -6.13 2.32 13.42
C CYS A 111 -5.14 3.51 13.36
N MET A 112 -4.25 3.61 14.34
CA MET A 112 -3.21 4.65 14.37
C MET A 112 -2.24 4.53 13.19
N SER A 113 -1.84 3.32 12.84
CA SER A 113 -0.96 3.04 11.69
C SER A 113 -1.61 3.48 10.38
N VAL A 114 -2.88 3.13 10.17
CA VAL A 114 -3.62 3.54 8.96
C VAL A 114 -3.81 5.05 8.93
N CYS A 115 -4.24 5.68 10.03
CA CYS A 115 -4.40 7.14 10.08
C CYS A 115 -3.09 7.88 9.80
N SER A 116 -1.98 7.44 10.39
CA SER A 116 -0.69 8.07 10.18
C SER A 116 -0.18 7.88 8.75
N SER A 117 -0.35 6.69 8.19
CA SER A 117 0.01 6.41 6.80
C SER A 117 -0.80 7.24 5.82
N LEU A 118 -2.14 7.33 6.01
CA LEU A 118 -3.02 8.16 5.19
C LEU A 118 -2.67 9.65 5.29
N SER A 119 -2.41 10.14 6.50
CA SER A 119 -2.02 11.53 6.72
C SER A 119 -0.70 11.85 6.03
N PHE A 120 0.28 10.98 6.17
CA PHE A 120 1.60 11.19 5.58
C PHE A 120 1.55 11.18 4.05
N THR A 121 0.95 10.15 3.46
CA THR A 121 0.89 9.99 2.00
C THR A 121 0.05 11.06 1.33
N PHE A 122 -1.14 11.35 1.89
CA PHE A 122 -2.02 12.38 1.36
C PHE A 122 -1.47 13.79 1.59
N GLY A 123 -0.86 14.04 2.75
CA GLY A 123 -0.21 15.31 3.05
C GLY A 123 0.90 15.64 2.07
N TYR A 124 1.73 14.66 1.75
CA TYR A 124 2.78 14.81 0.74
C TYR A 124 2.21 15.16 -0.64
N MET A 125 1.18 14.42 -1.07
CA MET A 125 0.50 14.68 -2.35
C MET A 125 -0.16 16.05 -2.38
N LEU A 126 -0.75 16.50 -1.25
CA LEU A 126 -1.34 17.83 -1.12
C LEU A 126 -0.29 18.93 -1.26
N VAL A 127 0.85 18.82 -0.60
CA VAL A 127 1.95 19.81 -0.70
C VAL A 127 2.38 19.95 -2.15
N VAL A 128 2.67 18.83 -2.83
CA VAL A 128 3.05 18.86 -4.24
C VAL A 128 1.94 19.44 -5.13
N GLY A 129 0.68 19.13 -4.83
CA GLY A 129 -0.46 19.70 -5.55
C GLY A 129 -0.60 21.22 -5.36
N ILE A 130 -0.43 21.72 -4.14
CA ILE A 130 -0.46 23.14 -3.81
C ILE A 130 0.63 23.89 -4.57
N ASP A 131 1.86 23.37 -4.57
CA ASP A 131 2.99 23.97 -5.29
C ASP A 131 2.79 23.92 -6.82
N ARG A 132 2.22 22.85 -7.32
CA ARG A 132 1.95 22.68 -8.75
C ARG A 132 0.88 23.64 -9.27
N PHE A 133 -0.22 23.78 -8.54
CA PHE A 133 -1.35 24.62 -8.93
C PHE A 133 -1.26 26.05 -8.39
N LYS A 134 -0.23 26.35 -7.58
CA LYS A 134 -0.02 27.63 -6.90
C LYS A 134 -1.27 28.12 -6.15
N VAL A 135 -1.94 27.18 -5.50
CA VAL A 135 -3.11 27.46 -4.69
C VAL A 135 -2.65 27.97 -3.31
N VAL A 136 -3.14 29.12 -2.91
CA VAL A 136 -2.87 29.63 -1.57
C VAL A 136 -3.79 28.91 -0.59
N VAL A 137 -3.21 28.06 0.26
CA VAL A 137 -3.93 27.31 1.30
C VAL A 137 -3.39 27.72 2.66
N ASP A 138 -4.30 28.11 3.55
CA ASP A 138 -3.95 28.44 4.94
C ASP A 138 -3.62 27.16 5.71
N TRP A 139 -2.69 27.28 6.66
CA TRP A 139 -2.27 26.16 7.50
C TRP A 139 -3.44 25.45 8.23
N PRO A 140 -4.41 26.16 8.84
CA PRO A 140 -5.55 25.49 9.46
C PRO A 140 -6.41 24.71 8.45
N THR A 141 -6.60 25.22 7.24
CA THR A 141 -7.34 24.53 6.18
C THR A 141 -6.61 23.27 5.73
N PHE A 142 -5.29 23.33 5.61
CA PHE A 142 -4.46 22.17 5.28
C PHE A 142 -4.60 21.05 6.33
N VAL A 143 -4.44 21.39 7.61
CA VAL A 143 -4.57 20.43 8.72
C VAL A 143 -5.98 19.85 8.80
N PHE A 144 -7.00 20.68 8.61
CA PHE A 144 -8.39 20.25 8.63
C PHE A 144 -8.71 19.25 7.50
N LEU A 145 -8.21 19.52 6.29
CA LEU A 145 -8.40 18.64 5.15
C LEU A 145 -7.70 17.30 5.37
N LEU A 146 -6.46 17.34 5.88
CA LEU A 146 -5.66 16.15 6.20
C LEU A 146 -6.34 15.27 7.26
N TYR A 147 -6.82 15.90 8.33
CA TYR A 147 -7.52 15.23 9.42
C TYR A 147 -8.80 14.53 8.95
N ASN A 148 -9.64 15.25 8.18
CA ASN A 148 -10.88 14.68 7.64
C ASN A 148 -10.61 13.50 6.69
N PHE A 149 -9.59 13.63 5.82
CA PHE A 149 -9.21 12.55 4.93
C PHE A 149 -8.72 11.32 5.68
N ALA A 150 -7.85 11.50 6.68
CA ALA A 150 -7.29 10.40 7.46
C ALA A 150 -8.37 9.67 8.29
N ILE A 151 -9.22 10.41 8.98
CA ILE A 151 -10.30 9.82 9.79
C ILE A 151 -11.36 9.19 8.91
N GLY A 152 -11.78 9.87 7.85
CA GLY A 152 -12.74 9.32 6.89
C GLY A 152 -12.26 8.03 6.27
N GLY A 153 -10.97 7.96 5.90
CA GLY A 153 -10.33 6.75 5.37
C GLY A 153 -10.24 5.63 6.41
N ALA A 154 -9.81 5.93 7.63
CA ALA A 154 -9.76 4.95 8.70
C ALA A 154 -11.14 4.41 9.06
N CYS A 155 -12.14 5.29 9.20
CA CYS A 155 -13.52 4.89 9.44
C CYS A 155 -14.07 4.04 8.29
N SER A 156 -13.74 4.38 7.04
CA SER A 156 -14.16 3.62 5.87
C SER A 156 -13.58 2.21 5.82
N ILE A 157 -12.33 2.03 6.27
CA ILE A 157 -11.65 0.73 6.28
C ILE A 157 -12.12 -0.13 7.46
N PHE A 158 -12.17 0.43 8.67
CA PHE A 158 -12.48 -0.35 9.89
C PHE A 158 -13.97 -0.49 10.17
N PHE A 159 -14.77 0.52 9.81
CA PHE A 159 -16.20 0.57 10.07
C PHE A 159 -17.04 0.48 8.79
N GLY A 160 -16.67 -0.39 7.86
CA GLY A 160 -17.31 -0.56 6.55
C GLY A 160 -18.82 -0.85 6.60
N ARG A 161 -19.38 -1.21 7.78
CA ARG A 161 -20.84 -1.32 7.98
C ARG A 161 -21.57 0.03 8.06
N MET A 162 -20.85 1.10 8.43
CA MET A 162 -21.41 2.45 8.56
C MET A 162 -21.22 3.29 7.30
N VAL A 163 -20.34 2.85 6.41
CA VAL A 163 -19.94 3.60 5.21
C VAL A 163 -20.39 2.84 3.97
N THR A 164 -20.87 3.57 2.97
CA THR A 164 -21.27 2.98 1.69
C THR A 164 -20.07 2.30 1.01
N PRO A 165 -20.23 1.11 0.40
CA PRO A 165 -19.12 0.37 -0.21
C PRO A 165 -18.38 1.16 -1.31
N TRP A 166 -19.06 2.05 -1.99
CA TRP A 166 -18.45 2.94 -3.00
C TRP A 166 -17.41 3.90 -2.41
N VAL A 167 -17.68 4.43 -1.21
CA VAL A 167 -16.74 5.33 -0.51
C VAL A 167 -15.50 4.56 -0.08
N THR A 168 -15.68 3.37 0.47
CA THR A 168 -14.57 2.48 0.85
C THR A 168 -13.70 2.13 -0.36
N GLN A 169 -14.31 1.77 -1.49
CA GLN A 169 -13.58 1.52 -2.74
C GLN A 169 -12.86 2.76 -3.24
N GLY A 170 -13.49 3.94 -3.16
CA GLY A 170 -12.87 5.21 -3.52
C GLY A 170 -11.60 5.49 -2.71
N TYR A 171 -11.64 5.28 -1.38
CA TYR A 171 -10.47 5.42 -0.52
C TYR A 171 -9.36 4.42 -0.87
N LEU A 172 -9.71 3.14 -1.07
CA LEU A 172 -8.73 2.11 -1.44
C LEU A 172 -8.05 2.42 -2.78
N VAL A 173 -8.81 2.87 -3.78
CA VAL A 173 -8.27 3.30 -5.07
C VAL A 173 -7.34 4.51 -4.90
N THR A 174 -7.77 5.53 -4.13
CA THR A 174 -6.97 6.73 -3.88
C THR A 174 -5.65 6.39 -3.18
N ILE A 175 -5.69 5.55 -2.14
CA ILE A 175 -4.49 5.08 -1.44
C ILE A 175 -3.54 4.35 -2.39
N SER A 176 -4.08 3.46 -3.22
CA SER A 176 -3.30 2.70 -4.20
C SER A 176 -2.60 3.61 -5.21
N ILE A 177 -3.29 4.65 -5.68
CA ILE A 177 -2.73 5.66 -6.61
C ILE A 177 -1.59 6.43 -5.94
N ILE A 178 -1.81 6.92 -4.71
CA ILE A 178 -0.80 7.68 -3.97
C ILE A 178 0.42 6.81 -3.68
N MET A 179 0.22 5.55 -3.27
CA MET A 179 1.32 4.60 -3.03
C MET A 179 2.11 4.29 -4.30
N ALA A 180 1.42 4.07 -5.43
CA ALA A 180 2.09 3.86 -6.71
C ALA A 180 2.90 5.09 -7.15
N TRP A 181 2.35 6.29 -6.93
CA TRP A 181 3.04 7.55 -7.20
C TRP A 181 4.28 7.71 -6.31
N LEU A 182 4.20 7.44 -5.01
CA LEU A 182 5.36 7.46 -4.09
C LEU A 182 6.43 6.45 -4.51
N LEU A 183 6.05 5.23 -4.87
CA LEU A 183 6.98 4.20 -5.34
C LEU A 183 7.70 4.62 -6.63
N SER A 184 7.10 5.48 -7.44
CA SER A 184 7.74 5.97 -8.68
C SER A 184 8.96 6.88 -8.45
N PHE A 185 9.18 7.36 -7.22
CA PHE A 185 10.35 8.17 -6.86
C PHE A 185 11.57 7.33 -6.44
N PHE A 186 11.39 6.04 -6.21
CA PHE A 186 12.54 5.15 -6.02
C PHE A 186 13.31 4.97 -7.32
N SER A 187 14.60 4.63 -7.21
CA SER A 187 15.37 4.23 -8.39
C SER A 187 14.73 2.99 -9.04
N ASN A 188 14.78 2.92 -10.37
CA ASN A 188 14.18 1.81 -11.11
C ASN A 188 14.70 0.45 -10.62
N THR A 189 16.00 0.36 -10.34
CA THR A 189 16.65 -0.87 -9.87
C THR A 189 16.13 -1.28 -8.51
N LEU A 190 16.08 -0.33 -7.55
CA LEU A 190 15.56 -0.58 -6.21
C LEU A 190 14.08 -1.00 -6.26
N THR A 191 13.26 -0.36 -7.09
CA THR A 191 11.83 -0.70 -7.22
C THR A 191 11.63 -2.14 -7.69
N TRP A 192 12.37 -2.59 -8.72
CA TRP A 192 12.28 -3.96 -9.21
C TRP A 192 12.75 -4.99 -8.19
N ILE A 193 13.86 -4.71 -7.52
CA ILE A 193 14.40 -5.59 -6.47
C ILE A 193 13.44 -5.66 -5.29
N LEU A 194 12.86 -4.51 -4.88
CA LEU A 194 11.90 -4.45 -3.79
C LEU A 194 10.62 -5.23 -4.09
N LEU A 195 10.06 -5.09 -5.31
CA LEU A 195 8.88 -5.85 -5.73
C LEU A 195 9.14 -7.35 -5.72
N LEU A 196 10.32 -7.79 -6.22
CA LEU A 196 10.70 -9.19 -6.20
C LEU A 196 10.87 -9.70 -4.78
N ALA A 197 11.58 -8.94 -3.92
CA ALA A 197 11.82 -9.30 -2.54
C ALA A 197 10.52 -9.38 -1.73
N LEU A 198 9.59 -8.44 -1.94
CA LEU A 198 8.29 -8.43 -1.29
C LEU A 198 7.43 -9.62 -1.73
N SER A 199 7.43 -9.93 -3.02
CA SER A 199 6.72 -11.10 -3.55
C SER A 199 7.25 -12.41 -2.99
N LEU A 200 8.58 -12.55 -2.86
CA LEU A 200 9.20 -13.70 -2.21
C LEU A 200 8.87 -13.78 -0.71
N TYR A 201 8.86 -12.62 -0.04
CA TYR A 201 8.46 -12.53 1.37
C TYR A 201 7.02 -12.99 1.58
N ASP A 202 6.08 -12.52 0.76
CA ASP A 202 4.68 -12.91 0.83
C ASP A 202 4.51 -14.43 0.59
N LEU A 203 5.24 -14.96 -0.39
CA LEU A 203 5.25 -16.40 -0.66
C LEU A 203 5.80 -17.19 0.55
N CYS A 204 6.91 -16.75 1.12
CA CYS A 204 7.49 -17.36 2.32
C CYS A 204 6.55 -17.25 3.52
N ALA A 205 5.91 -16.11 3.73
CA ALA A 205 4.98 -15.88 4.85
C ALA A 205 3.76 -16.81 4.80
N VAL A 206 3.31 -17.16 3.59
CA VAL A 206 2.17 -18.06 3.37
C VAL A 206 2.57 -19.54 3.41
N LEU A 207 3.69 -19.91 2.75
CA LEU A 207 4.13 -21.30 2.62
C LEU A 207 4.82 -21.86 3.87
N THR A 208 5.42 -21.00 4.71
CA THR A 208 6.15 -21.48 5.87
C THR A 208 5.19 -21.98 6.96
N PRO A 209 5.29 -23.24 7.41
CA PRO A 209 4.39 -23.82 8.42
C PRO A 209 4.50 -23.14 9.80
N CYS A 210 5.59 -22.40 10.04
CA CYS A 210 5.80 -21.53 11.20
C CYS A 210 5.60 -20.05 10.86
N GLY A 211 5.02 -19.73 9.69
CA GLY A 211 4.77 -18.37 9.26
C GLY A 211 3.75 -17.65 10.14
N PRO A 212 3.79 -16.31 10.18
CA PRO A 212 2.89 -15.50 11.00
C PRO A 212 1.41 -15.77 10.69
N LEU A 213 1.10 -16.08 9.43
CA LEU A 213 -0.25 -16.40 8.99
C LEU A 213 -0.71 -17.79 9.47
N ALA A 214 0.17 -18.80 9.48
CA ALA A 214 -0.13 -20.14 9.97
C ALA A 214 -0.37 -20.16 11.48
N LEU A 215 0.36 -19.32 12.24
CA LEU A 215 0.14 -19.10 13.66
C LEU A 215 -1.25 -18.48 13.93
N LEU A 216 -1.68 -17.55 13.08
CA LEU A 216 -2.96 -16.87 13.21
C LEU A 216 -4.17 -17.81 12.95
N ILE A 217 -3.99 -18.80 12.08
CA ILE A 217 -5.04 -19.80 11.74
C ILE A 217 -5.13 -20.89 12.84
N ARG A 218 -4.04 -21.16 13.56
CA ARG A 218 -4.00 -22.20 14.61
C ARG A 218 -4.50 -21.75 15.99
N VAL A 219 -4.70 -20.45 16.18
CA VAL A 219 -5.24 -19.83 17.42
C VAL A 219 -6.72 -19.52 17.25
#